data_619f326574fee94252052fcea5d19400
#
_entry.id   619f326574fee94252052fcea5d19400
#
_cell.length_a   1.000
_cell.length_b   1.000
_cell.length_c   1.000
_cell.angle_alpha   90.00
_cell.angle_beta   90.00
_cell.angle_gamma   90.00
#
_symmetry.space_group_name_H-M   'P 1'
#
loop_
_entity.id
_entity.type
_entity.pdbx_description
1 polymer ?
#
loop_
_entity_poly.entity_id
_entity_poly.type
_entity_poly.pdbx_seq_one_letter_code
_entity_poly.pdbx_strand_id
1 'polypeptide(L)'
;MSKGQTKKTREAAGNRRKLTRAEKKQIAAVIRQAKGDGKAHTAQQTIPYLAMYPDGICKVAQRKYSKSIAFEDINYQLAQADDKTAIFENWCDFLNYFDASVNVQLSFINQGSQQEQAALAIHIPLQNDDFNSIRTEYSDMLKSQLAKGNNGLVKHKYITFSIEADNPAAARARLSRIETDVLNNFKVLGVSAHPLSGYERLKVLHGVFHPAGEPFSFSYDWLTPTGLTTKDFIAPSSFKFGEGRYFAMGKKTGAVSFLEILAPELNDRILADMLDLETGVIVNLHIKSIDQSEAIKTIKRKITDL
;
A
#
# COMPACT_ATOMS: atom_id res chain seq x y z
N MET A 1 52.25 8.85 4.67
CA MET A 1 51.06 8.35 5.36
C MET A 1 49.87 8.37 4.36
N SER A 2 49.65 7.35 3.59
CA SER A 2 48.43 7.15 2.79
C SER A 2 48.47 5.82 2.01
N LYS A 3 48.41 4.68 2.70
CA LYS A 3 48.18 3.36 2.07
C LYS A 3 47.24 2.45 2.88
N GLY A 4 46.63 2.97 3.94
CA GLY A 4 45.75 2.18 4.84
C GLY A 4 44.26 2.31 4.60
N GLN A 5 43.77 3.30 3.84
CA GLN A 5 42.34 3.55 3.69
C GLN A 5 41.71 2.90 2.46
N THR A 6 42.49 2.45 1.48
CA THR A 6 42.01 1.85 0.26
C THR A 6 41.70 0.34 0.38
N LYS A 7 42.11 -0.33 1.46
CA LYS A 7 41.87 -1.75 1.67
C LYS A 7 40.53 -2.05 2.35
N LYS A 8 40.07 -1.19 3.26
CA LYS A 8 38.78 -1.35 3.98
C LYS A 8 37.55 -1.15 3.09
N THR A 9 37.65 -0.34 2.04
CA THR A 9 36.53 -0.10 1.10
C THR A 9 36.36 -1.23 0.06
N ARG A 10 37.36 -2.11 -0.10
CA ARG A 10 37.27 -3.27 -1.02
C ARG A 10 36.71 -4.54 -0.36
N GLU A 11 36.79 -4.67 0.95
CA GLU A 11 36.25 -5.83 1.67
C GLU A 11 34.73 -5.76 1.87
N ALA A 12 34.12 -4.57 1.91
CA ALA A 12 32.67 -4.39 1.98
C ALA A 12 31.92 -4.69 0.65
N ALA A 13 32.65 -4.89 -0.46
CA ALA A 13 32.04 -5.25 -1.77
C ALA A 13 31.97 -6.77 -2.03
N GLY A 14 32.34 -7.61 -1.06
CA GLY A 14 32.75 -8.99 -1.27
C GLY A 14 31.75 -10.09 -0.95
N ASN A 15 30.43 -9.84 -0.79
CA ASN A 15 29.50 -10.97 -0.67
C ASN A 15 28.12 -10.67 -1.29
N ARG A 16 28.10 -10.20 -2.53
CA ARG A 16 26.86 -10.17 -3.29
C ARG A 16 26.50 -11.60 -3.66
N ARG A 17 25.44 -12.15 -3.05
CA ARG A 17 24.86 -13.43 -3.43
C ARG A 17 24.69 -13.46 -4.95
N LYS A 18 25.38 -14.37 -5.62
CA LYS A 18 25.25 -14.55 -7.07
C LYS A 18 23.85 -15.12 -7.35
N LEU A 19 23.06 -14.40 -8.14
CA LEU A 19 21.75 -14.87 -8.57
C LEU A 19 21.87 -16.23 -9.25
N THR A 20 21.01 -17.15 -8.90
CA THR A 20 20.90 -18.46 -9.54
C THR A 20 20.48 -18.33 -11.01
N ARG A 21 20.71 -19.38 -11.80
CA ARG A 21 20.30 -19.39 -13.21
C ARG A 21 18.77 -19.25 -13.37
N ALA A 22 18.00 -19.80 -12.43
CA ALA A 22 16.54 -19.68 -12.39
C ALA A 22 16.08 -18.25 -12.10
N GLU A 23 16.68 -17.60 -11.09
CA GLU A 23 16.38 -16.18 -10.75
C GLU A 23 16.73 -15.24 -11.90
N LYS A 24 17.89 -15.44 -12.55
CA LYS A 24 18.27 -14.67 -13.74
C LYS A 24 17.28 -14.85 -14.90
N LYS A 25 16.77 -16.07 -15.10
CA LYS A 25 15.76 -16.35 -16.13
C LYS A 25 14.42 -15.70 -15.81
N GLN A 26 14.00 -15.70 -14.55
CA GLN A 26 12.79 -15.00 -14.11
C GLN A 26 12.93 -13.48 -14.26
N ILE A 27 14.04 -12.89 -13.82
CA ILE A 27 14.32 -11.46 -13.99
C ILE A 27 14.34 -11.08 -15.46
N ALA A 28 15.02 -11.89 -16.32
CA ALA A 28 15.04 -11.65 -17.76
C ALA A 28 13.66 -11.76 -18.40
N ALA A 29 12.80 -12.67 -17.94
CA ALA A 29 11.42 -12.80 -18.41
C ALA A 29 10.59 -11.57 -18.02
N VAL A 30 10.70 -11.10 -16.78
CA VAL A 30 10.03 -9.89 -16.29
C VAL A 30 10.51 -8.64 -17.06
N ILE A 31 11.81 -8.50 -17.26
CA ILE A 31 12.38 -7.39 -18.05
C ILE A 31 11.90 -7.46 -19.51
N ARG A 32 11.84 -8.65 -20.10
CA ARG A 32 11.35 -8.83 -21.48
C ARG A 32 9.87 -8.48 -21.59
N GLN A 33 9.06 -8.86 -20.61
CA GLN A 33 7.65 -8.54 -20.52
C GLN A 33 7.42 -7.02 -20.29
N ALA A 34 8.27 -6.38 -19.48
CA ALA A 34 8.23 -4.94 -19.22
C ALA A 34 8.75 -4.09 -20.39
N LYS A 35 9.74 -4.61 -21.17
CA LYS A 35 10.26 -3.89 -22.36
C LYS A 35 9.28 -3.87 -23.53
N GLY A 36 8.27 -4.75 -23.55
CA GLY A 36 7.28 -4.81 -24.62
C GLY A 36 7.91 -4.88 -26.03
N ASP A 37 7.09 -4.76 -27.06
CA ASP A 37 7.52 -4.79 -28.47
C ASP A 37 8.14 -3.48 -28.97
N GLY A 38 8.71 -2.67 -28.09
CA GLY A 38 9.32 -1.37 -28.43
C GLY A 38 8.33 -0.28 -28.85
N LYS A 39 7.02 -0.52 -28.76
CA LYS A 39 5.98 0.47 -29.02
C LYS A 39 5.76 1.32 -27.78
N ALA A 40 5.64 2.63 -27.99
CA ALA A 40 5.26 3.55 -26.91
C ALA A 40 3.88 3.17 -26.38
N HIS A 41 3.78 2.86 -25.07
CA HIS A 41 2.53 2.61 -24.39
C HIS A 41 1.97 3.92 -23.84
N THR A 42 0.63 4.04 -23.83
CA THR A 42 -0.03 5.14 -23.12
C THR A 42 0.11 4.94 -21.60
N ALA A 43 -0.01 6.00 -20.82
CA ALA A 43 0.03 5.91 -19.37
C ALA A 43 -1.02 4.90 -18.83
N GLN A 44 -2.21 4.86 -19.41
CA GLN A 44 -3.28 3.92 -19.06
C GLN A 44 -2.87 2.46 -19.30
N GLN A 45 -2.15 2.19 -20.39
CA GLN A 45 -1.69 0.83 -20.70
C GLN A 45 -0.61 0.32 -19.75
N THR A 46 0.15 1.21 -19.11
CA THR A 46 1.16 0.84 -18.12
C THR A 46 0.58 0.47 -16.76
N ILE A 47 -0.67 0.86 -16.47
CA ILE A 47 -1.34 0.52 -15.21
C ILE A 47 -1.79 -0.96 -15.22
N PRO A 48 -1.26 -1.81 -14.30
CA PRO A 48 -1.30 -3.26 -14.44
C PRO A 48 -2.56 -3.93 -13.86
N TYR A 49 -3.77 -3.40 -14.14
CA TYR A 49 -5.00 -4.12 -13.86
C TYR A 49 -5.92 -4.13 -15.11
N LEU A 50 -6.84 -5.07 -15.19
CA LEU A 50 -7.72 -5.24 -16.36
C LEU A 50 -9.06 -4.51 -16.20
N ALA A 51 -9.69 -4.60 -15.02
CA ALA A 51 -10.96 -3.95 -14.73
C ALA A 51 -11.14 -3.67 -13.25
N MET A 52 -11.83 -2.57 -12.91
CA MET A 52 -12.28 -2.24 -11.57
C MET A 52 -13.80 -2.19 -11.58
N TYR A 53 -14.44 -3.05 -10.78
CA TYR A 53 -15.90 -3.14 -10.70
C TYR A 53 -16.46 -2.23 -9.59
N PRO A 54 -17.74 -1.81 -9.68
CA PRO A 54 -18.34 -0.90 -8.68
C PRO A 54 -18.32 -1.46 -7.24
N ASP A 55 -18.42 -2.79 -7.10
CA ASP A 55 -18.42 -3.51 -5.81
C ASP A 55 -17.03 -3.65 -5.18
N GLY A 56 -16.03 -2.95 -5.71
CA GLY A 56 -14.67 -2.95 -5.20
C GLY A 56 -13.81 -4.12 -5.65
N ILE A 57 -14.34 -5.05 -6.44
CA ILE A 57 -13.54 -6.12 -7.01
C ILE A 57 -12.68 -5.57 -8.15
N CYS A 58 -11.40 -5.90 -8.13
CA CYS A 58 -10.47 -5.58 -9.20
C CYS A 58 -10.02 -6.86 -9.90
N LYS A 59 -10.22 -6.93 -11.22
CA LYS A 59 -9.61 -7.95 -12.06
C LYS A 59 -8.17 -7.52 -12.36
N VAL A 60 -7.21 -8.09 -11.64
CA VAL A 60 -5.79 -7.75 -11.77
C VAL A 60 -5.17 -8.41 -13.00
N ALA A 61 -5.51 -9.67 -13.25
CA ALA A 61 -5.04 -10.45 -14.40
C ALA A 61 -6.17 -11.37 -14.89
N GLN A 62 -5.93 -12.17 -15.93
CA GLN A 62 -6.94 -13.01 -16.58
C GLN A 62 -7.77 -13.84 -15.58
N ARG A 63 -7.13 -14.43 -14.57
CA ARG A 63 -7.78 -15.27 -13.54
C ARG A 63 -7.58 -14.74 -12.12
N LYS A 64 -6.95 -13.58 -11.93
CA LYS A 64 -6.63 -13.02 -10.63
C LYS A 64 -7.54 -11.85 -10.29
N TYR A 65 -8.21 -11.95 -9.16
CA TYR A 65 -9.14 -10.94 -8.65
C TYR A 65 -8.74 -10.53 -7.23
N SER A 66 -8.95 -9.28 -6.89
CA SER A 66 -8.63 -8.74 -5.56
C SER A 66 -9.74 -7.86 -5.02
N LYS A 67 -9.78 -7.75 -3.69
CA LYS A 67 -10.61 -6.82 -2.95
C LYS A 67 -9.78 -6.15 -1.85
N SER A 68 -10.18 -4.96 -1.41
CA SER A 68 -9.43 -4.20 -0.41
C SER A 68 -10.35 -3.71 0.69
N ILE A 69 -9.84 -3.68 1.90
CA ILE A 69 -10.48 -3.16 3.10
C ILE A 69 -9.58 -2.07 3.67
N ALA A 70 -10.15 -0.92 4.01
CA ALA A 70 -9.48 0.10 4.81
C ALA A 70 -9.66 -0.24 6.29
N PHE A 71 -8.62 -0.01 7.10
CA PHE A 71 -8.68 -0.24 8.53
C PHE A 71 -7.95 0.86 9.30
N GLU A 72 -8.35 1.07 10.55
CA GLU A 72 -7.80 2.09 11.42
C GLU A 72 -6.79 1.51 12.42
N ASP A 73 -6.20 2.36 13.24
CA ASP A 73 -5.29 1.95 14.29
C ASP A 73 -6.03 1.34 15.48
N ILE A 74 -5.33 0.44 16.16
CA ILE A 74 -5.67 0.02 17.50
C ILE A 74 -4.84 0.82 18.50
N ASN A 75 -5.42 1.15 19.64
CA ASN A 75 -4.72 1.89 20.68
C ASN A 75 -3.78 0.98 21.51
N TYR A 76 -2.80 0.40 20.83
CA TYR A 76 -1.86 -0.56 21.43
C TYR A 76 -0.97 0.06 22.51
N GLN A 77 -0.58 1.33 22.33
CA GLN A 77 0.37 1.98 23.27
C GLN A 77 -0.23 2.19 24.66
N LEU A 78 -1.54 2.46 24.76
CA LEU A 78 -2.24 2.70 26.03
C LEU A 78 -2.82 1.41 26.62
N ALA A 79 -2.73 0.27 25.93
CA ALA A 79 -3.20 -1.00 26.42
C ALA A 79 -2.31 -1.54 27.55
N GLN A 80 -2.91 -2.27 28.51
CA GLN A 80 -2.18 -2.97 29.55
C GLN A 80 -1.37 -4.13 28.98
N ALA A 81 -0.43 -4.69 29.76
CA ALA A 81 0.47 -5.74 29.27
C ALA A 81 -0.28 -6.98 28.78
N ASP A 82 -1.31 -7.40 29.54
CA ASP A 82 -2.12 -8.58 29.19
C ASP A 82 -2.95 -8.33 27.91
N ASP A 83 -3.50 -7.10 27.75
CA ASP A 83 -4.22 -6.71 26.54
C ASP A 83 -3.28 -6.66 25.33
N LYS A 84 -2.04 -6.21 25.50
CA LYS A 84 -1.03 -6.20 24.42
C LYS A 84 -0.74 -7.61 23.92
N THR A 85 -0.62 -8.56 24.84
CA THR A 85 -0.41 -9.97 24.50
C THR A 85 -1.62 -10.53 23.74
N ALA A 86 -2.83 -10.27 24.22
CA ALA A 86 -4.05 -10.70 23.55
C ALA A 86 -4.22 -10.08 22.15
N ILE A 87 -3.89 -8.79 21.98
CA ILE A 87 -3.89 -8.12 20.68
C ILE A 87 -2.91 -8.79 19.72
N PHE A 88 -1.69 -9.12 20.20
CA PHE A 88 -0.67 -9.77 19.38
C PHE A 88 -1.08 -11.20 18.98
N GLU A 89 -1.64 -11.99 19.90
CA GLU A 89 -2.14 -13.34 19.63
C GLU A 89 -3.28 -13.29 18.59
N ASN A 90 -4.27 -12.43 18.78
CA ASN A 90 -5.36 -12.22 17.82
C ASN A 90 -4.86 -11.77 16.44
N TRP A 91 -3.80 -10.94 16.39
CA TRP A 91 -3.18 -10.56 15.14
C TRP A 91 -2.48 -11.72 14.44
N CYS A 92 -1.81 -12.58 15.19
CA CYS A 92 -1.21 -13.81 14.65
C CYS A 92 -2.28 -14.75 14.10
N ASP A 93 -3.37 -14.95 14.84
CA ASP A 93 -4.49 -15.77 14.41
C ASP A 93 -5.16 -15.21 13.15
N PHE A 94 -5.31 -13.88 13.08
CA PHE A 94 -5.81 -13.22 11.87
C PHE A 94 -4.92 -13.48 10.66
N LEU A 95 -3.61 -13.42 10.78
CA LEU A 95 -2.70 -13.71 9.66
C LEU A 95 -2.72 -15.21 9.28
N ASN A 96 -2.90 -16.10 10.27
CA ASN A 96 -3.02 -17.54 10.06
C ASN A 96 -4.35 -17.97 9.41
N TYR A 97 -5.36 -17.10 9.39
CA TYR A 97 -6.62 -17.32 8.67
C TYR A 97 -6.41 -17.53 7.17
N PHE A 98 -5.42 -16.86 6.57
CA PHE A 98 -5.18 -16.91 5.13
C PHE A 98 -4.44 -18.18 4.73
N ASP A 99 -5.05 -19.00 3.90
CA ASP A 99 -4.41 -20.16 3.30
C ASP A 99 -3.48 -19.81 2.12
N ALA A 100 -2.74 -20.79 1.61
CA ALA A 100 -1.78 -20.60 0.51
C ALA A 100 -2.42 -20.17 -0.83
N SER A 101 -3.76 -20.25 -0.96
CA SER A 101 -4.49 -19.85 -2.16
C SER A 101 -4.87 -18.38 -2.17
N VAL A 102 -4.67 -17.68 -1.04
CA VAL A 102 -4.94 -16.25 -0.89
C VAL A 102 -3.62 -15.50 -0.76
N ASN A 103 -3.40 -14.52 -1.64
CA ASN A 103 -2.27 -13.61 -1.46
C ASN A 103 -2.76 -12.35 -0.75
N VAL A 104 -2.04 -11.93 0.26
CA VAL A 104 -2.38 -10.77 1.10
C VAL A 104 -1.32 -9.69 0.94
N GLN A 105 -1.75 -8.45 0.91
CA GLN A 105 -0.90 -7.27 0.90
C GLN A 105 -1.42 -6.29 1.94
N LEU A 106 -0.56 -5.87 2.85
CA LEU A 106 -0.79 -4.71 3.70
C LEU A 106 -0.14 -3.49 3.03
N SER A 107 -0.90 -2.43 2.87
CA SER A 107 -0.43 -1.18 2.30
C SER A 107 -0.61 -0.05 3.29
N PHE A 108 0.47 0.65 3.57
CA PHE A 108 0.51 1.85 4.40
C PHE A 108 0.85 3.01 3.49
N ILE A 109 -0.07 3.95 3.37
CA ILE A 109 0.05 5.10 2.48
C ILE A 109 0.07 6.37 3.31
N ASN A 110 1.22 7.05 3.30
CA ASN A 110 1.37 8.35 3.90
C ASN A 110 1.34 9.39 2.79
N GLN A 111 0.25 10.14 2.71
CA GLN A 111 0.02 11.15 1.65
C GLN A 111 -0.31 12.49 2.28
N GLY A 112 0.11 13.58 1.59
CA GLY A 112 -0.35 14.91 1.94
C GLY A 112 -1.88 14.96 1.95
N SER A 113 -2.47 15.30 3.09
CA SER A 113 -3.86 15.69 3.08
C SER A 113 -3.98 16.91 2.18
N GLN A 114 -5.06 17.03 1.44
CA GLN A 114 -5.40 18.32 0.85
C GLN A 114 -5.62 19.27 2.05
N GLN A 115 -4.58 20.04 2.39
CA GLN A 115 -4.59 20.96 3.54
C GLN A 115 -5.85 21.84 3.54
N GLU A 116 -6.35 22.18 2.36
CA GLU A 116 -7.60 22.91 2.20
C GLU A 116 -8.82 22.10 2.67
N GLN A 117 -8.91 20.80 2.42
CA GLN A 117 -10.06 19.99 2.86
C GLN A 117 -10.00 19.68 4.35
N ALA A 118 -8.82 19.45 4.91
CA ALA A 118 -8.64 19.29 6.36
C ALA A 118 -8.90 20.61 7.10
N ALA A 119 -8.47 21.74 6.55
CA ALA A 119 -8.75 23.07 7.09
C ALA A 119 -10.24 23.44 7.00
N LEU A 120 -10.93 22.99 5.94
CA LEU A 120 -12.38 23.18 5.79
C LEU A 120 -13.19 22.29 6.75
N ALA A 121 -12.67 21.10 7.12
CA ALA A 121 -13.30 20.21 8.09
C ALA A 121 -13.26 20.78 9.53
N ILE A 122 -12.29 21.68 9.84
CA ILE A 122 -12.25 22.39 11.11
C ILE A 122 -12.90 23.77 10.94
N HIS A 123 -14.20 23.76 10.84
CA HIS A 123 -14.99 24.97 10.86
C HIS A 123 -15.94 24.94 12.06
N ILE A 124 -15.67 25.77 13.05
CA ILE A 124 -16.61 26.01 14.15
C ILE A 124 -17.58 27.11 13.67
N PRO A 125 -18.85 26.78 13.47
CA PRO A 125 -19.81 27.75 12.94
C PRO A 125 -19.95 28.93 13.88
N LEU A 126 -19.91 30.14 13.32
CA LEU A 126 -20.18 31.36 14.06
C LEU A 126 -21.64 31.37 14.52
N GLN A 127 -21.90 31.89 15.72
CA GLN A 127 -23.23 32.00 16.31
C GLN A 127 -23.55 33.47 16.58
N ASN A 128 -24.83 33.77 16.81
CA ASN A 128 -25.26 35.13 17.12
C ASN A 128 -25.07 35.43 18.62
N ASP A 129 -23.81 35.41 19.08
CA ASP A 129 -23.37 35.68 20.44
C ASP A 129 -21.99 36.38 20.46
N ASP A 130 -21.53 36.82 21.62
CA ASP A 130 -20.28 37.58 21.80
C ASP A 130 -19.00 36.69 21.76
N PHE A 131 -19.14 35.37 21.56
CA PHE A 131 -18.00 34.43 21.63
C PHE A 131 -17.37 34.07 20.26
N ASN A 132 -17.72 34.80 19.21
CA ASN A 132 -17.21 34.50 17.87
C ASN A 132 -15.70 34.72 17.73
N SER A 133 -15.12 35.65 18.48
CA SER A 133 -13.65 35.84 18.53
C SER A 133 -12.96 34.60 19.09
N ILE A 134 -13.50 33.99 20.15
CA ILE A 134 -12.97 32.77 20.76
C ILE A 134 -13.11 31.57 19.81
N ARG A 135 -14.25 31.45 19.10
CA ARG A 135 -14.47 30.39 18.11
C ARG A 135 -13.47 30.48 16.96
N THR A 136 -13.19 31.69 16.50
CA THR A 136 -12.20 31.93 15.44
C THR A 136 -10.81 31.55 15.91
N GLU A 137 -10.37 32.03 17.07
CA GLU A 137 -9.08 31.74 17.66
C GLU A 137 -8.90 30.24 17.91
N TYR A 138 -9.92 29.55 18.41
CA TYR A 138 -9.89 28.10 18.63
C TYR A 138 -9.83 27.33 17.31
N SER A 139 -10.57 27.75 16.27
CA SER A 139 -10.46 27.17 14.93
C SER A 139 -9.06 27.34 14.35
N ASP A 140 -8.45 28.50 14.52
CA ASP A 140 -7.10 28.77 14.02
C ASP A 140 -6.01 28.02 14.80
N MET A 141 -6.21 27.87 16.11
CA MET A 141 -5.36 27.00 16.95
C MET A 141 -5.44 25.53 16.48
N LEU A 142 -6.64 25.00 16.27
CA LEU A 142 -6.82 23.62 15.78
C LEU A 142 -6.20 23.42 14.40
N LYS A 143 -6.37 24.36 13.47
CA LYS A 143 -5.72 24.33 12.15
C LYS A 143 -4.19 24.34 12.27
N SER A 144 -3.67 25.19 13.17
CA SER A 144 -2.23 25.28 13.46
C SER A 144 -1.69 23.98 14.08
N GLN A 145 -2.43 23.35 14.98
CA GLN A 145 -2.06 22.07 15.60
C GLN A 145 -2.04 20.94 14.55
N LEU A 146 -3.03 20.86 13.67
CA LEU A 146 -3.07 19.92 12.55
C LEU A 146 -1.90 20.12 11.58
N ALA A 147 -1.55 21.36 11.29
CA ALA A 147 -0.41 21.69 10.44
C ALA A 147 0.93 21.30 11.09
N LYS A 148 1.05 21.37 12.41
CA LYS A 148 2.26 20.99 13.16
C LYS A 148 2.35 19.48 13.44
N GLY A 149 1.21 18.80 13.58
CA GLY A 149 1.16 17.44 14.12
C GLY A 149 1.65 16.33 13.19
N ASN A 150 1.55 16.51 11.88
CA ASN A 150 1.88 15.47 10.89
C ASN A 150 2.39 16.03 9.56
N ASN A 151 2.94 17.22 9.52
CA ASN A 151 3.36 17.89 8.27
C ASN A 151 2.28 17.87 7.17
N GLY A 152 0.99 17.82 7.54
CA GLY A 152 -0.14 17.69 6.63
C GLY A 152 -0.27 16.30 5.98
N LEU A 153 0.41 15.28 6.51
CA LEU A 153 0.32 13.91 6.00
C LEU A 153 -0.75 13.11 6.75
N VAL A 154 -1.55 12.36 6.01
CA VAL A 154 -2.54 11.42 6.56
C VAL A 154 -2.09 9.99 6.27
N LYS A 155 -2.09 9.16 7.31
CA LYS A 155 -1.72 7.75 7.24
C LYS A 155 -2.96 6.91 6.93
N HIS A 156 -2.99 6.28 5.77
CA HIS A 156 -4.03 5.34 5.38
C HIS A 156 -3.50 3.90 5.39
N LYS A 157 -4.33 2.97 5.81
CA LYS A 157 -3.99 1.55 5.93
C LYS A 157 -5.00 0.71 5.18
N TYR A 158 -4.49 -0.20 4.37
CA TYR A 158 -5.32 -1.08 3.56
C TYR A 158 -4.80 -2.51 3.64
N ILE A 159 -5.72 -3.46 3.76
CA ILE A 159 -5.46 -4.86 3.47
C ILE A 159 -6.09 -5.21 2.14
N THR A 160 -5.31 -5.76 1.24
CA THR A 160 -5.77 -6.24 -0.06
C THR A 160 -5.52 -7.73 -0.15
N PHE A 161 -6.55 -8.49 -0.40
CA PHE A 161 -6.45 -9.93 -0.62
C PHE A 161 -6.82 -10.27 -2.06
N SER A 162 -6.14 -11.26 -2.62
CA SER A 162 -6.35 -11.69 -4.00
C SER A 162 -6.38 -13.20 -4.13
N ILE A 163 -7.23 -13.66 -5.03
CA ILE A 163 -7.46 -15.07 -5.31
C ILE A 163 -7.43 -15.33 -6.81
N GLU A 164 -7.24 -16.58 -7.19
CA GLU A 164 -7.49 -17.05 -8.54
C GLU A 164 -8.92 -17.59 -8.66
N ALA A 165 -9.59 -17.25 -9.76
CA ALA A 165 -10.92 -17.74 -10.10
C ALA A 165 -11.10 -17.74 -11.62
N ASP A 166 -11.94 -18.66 -12.11
CA ASP A 166 -12.17 -18.83 -13.56
C ASP A 166 -13.02 -17.72 -14.17
N ASN A 167 -13.92 -17.14 -13.39
CA ASN A 167 -14.81 -16.09 -13.83
C ASN A 167 -15.13 -15.08 -12.71
N PRO A 168 -15.65 -13.88 -13.05
CA PRO A 168 -15.97 -12.85 -12.07
C PRO A 168 -17.02 -13.25 -11.03
N ALA A 169 -17.98 -14.11 -11.37
CA ALA A 169 -19.03 -14.54 -10.45
C ALA A 169 -18.48 -15.44 -9.34
N ALA A 170 -17.63 -16.41 -9.70
CA ALA A 170 -16.93 -17.25 -8.74
C ALA A 170 -15.96 -16.42 -7.85
N ALA A 171 -15.27 -15.45 -8.45
CA ALA A 171 -14.42 -14.53 -7.72
C ALA A 171 -15.22 -13.72 -6.69
N ARG A 172 -16.39 -13.18 -7.08
CA ARG A 172 -17.26 -12.40 -6.21
C ARG A 172 -17.69 -13.18 -4.98
N ALA A 173 -18.21 -14.39 -5.18
CA ALA A 173 -18.69 -15.23 -4.09
C ALA A 173 -17.57 -15.52 -3.07
N ARG A 174 -16.37 -15.89 -3.55
CA ARG A 174 -15.23 -16.21 -2.68
C ARG A 174 -14.64 -14.96 -2.00
N LEU A 175 -14.47 -13.86 -2.72
CA LEU A 175 -13.94 -12.61 -2.15
C LEU A 175 -14.90 -12.00 -1.13
N SER A 176 -16.23 -12.10 -1.32
CA SER A 176 -17.21 -11.61 -0.34
C SER A 176 -17.19 -12.43 0.95
N ARG A 177 -16.95 -13.74 0.88
CA ARG A 177 -16.75 -14.55 2.06
C ARG A 177 -15.50 -14.14 2.83
N ILE A 178 -14.35 -14.04 2.14
CA ILE A 178 -13.08 -13.61 2.75
C ILE A 178 -13.24 -12.21 3.37
N GLU A 179 -13.94 -11.29 2.69
CA GLU A 179 -14.22 -9.95 3.21
C GLU A 179 -14.96 -10.01 4.54
N THR A 180 -16.01 -10.80 4.62
CA THR A 180 -16.79 -10.96 5.86
C THR A 180 -15.91 -11.50 6.99
N ASP A 181 -15.11 -12.52 6.72
CA ASP A 181 -14.23 -13.13 7.70
C ASP A 181 -13.13 -12.14 8.16
N VAL A 182 -12.55 -11.37 7.23
CA VAL A 182 -11.56 -10.33 7.54
C VAL A 182 -12.15 -9.22 8.40
N LEU A 183 -13.36 -8.74 8.08
CA LEU A 183 -14.05 -7.73 8.88
C LEU A 183 -14.37 -8.23 10.30
N ASN A 184 -14.77 -9.49 10.43
CA ASN A 184 -14.99 -10.11 11.74
C ASN A 184 -13.69 -10.21 12.57
N ASN A 185 -12.58 -10.57 11.94
CA ASN A 185 -11.27 -10.60 12.61
C ASN A 185 -10.84 -9.19 13.06
N PHE A 186 -11.03 -8.16 12.25
CA PHE A 186 -10.77 -6.77 12.67
C PHE A 186 -11.66 -6.34 13.82
N LYS A 187 -12.94 -6.78 13.84
CA LYS A 187 -13.84 -6.53 14.96
C LYS A 187 -13.37 -7.20 16.26
N VAL A 188 -12.84 -8.43 16.17
CA VAL A 188 -12.24 -9.13 17.34
C VAL A 188 -11.01 -8.37 17.85
N LEU A 189 -10.20 -7.81 16.96
CA LEU A 189 -9.07 -6.96 17.29
C LEU A 189 -9.48 -5.58 17.86
N GLY A 190 -10.77 -5.22 17.82
CA GLY A 190 -11.24 -3.89 18.21
C GLY A 190 -10.89 -2.79 17.21
N VAL A 191 -10.58 -3.16 15.96
CA VAL A 191 -10.18 -2.24 14.89
C VAL A 191 -11.38 -1.92 14.01
N SER A 192 -11.61 -0.63 13.76
CA SER A 192 -12.58 -0.17 12.78
C SER A 192 -12.08 -0.47 11.36
N ALA A 193 -12.91 -1.11 10.55
CA ALA A 193 -12.55 -1.47 9.19
C ALA A 193 -13.79 -1.45 8.28
N HIS A 194 -13.60 -1.07 7.01
CA HIS A 194 -14.67 -1.07 6.01
C HIS A 194 -14.15 -1.50 4.63
N PRO A 195 -14.96 -2.21 3.85
CA PRO A 195 -14.59 -2.61 2.50
C PRO A 195 -14.60 -1.40 1.57
N LEU A 196 -13.62 -1.33 0.68
CA LEU A 196 -13.56 -0.28 -0.32
C LEU A 196 -14.43 -0.63 -1.53
N SER A 197 -15.30 0.29 -1.94
CA SER A 197 -15.97 0.28 -3.23
C SER A 197 -14.98 0.48 -4.38
N GLY A 198 -15.42 0.23 -5.60
CA GLY A 198 -14.59 0.50 -6.78
C GLY A 198 -14.23 1.98 -6.92
N TYR A 199 -15.13 2.89 -6.58
CA TYR A 199 -14.85 4.32 -6.55
C TYR A 199 -13.74 4.67 -5.55
N GLU A 200 -13.82 4.17 -4.32
CA GLU A 200 -12.82 4.43 -3.28
C GLU A 200 -11.47 3.85 -3.65
N ARG A 201 -11.41 2.64 -4.22
CA ARG A 201 -10.17 2.06 -4.72
C ARG A 201 -9.55 2.90 -5.84
N LEU A 202 -10.37 3.39 -6.77
CA LEU A 202 -9.91 4.30 -7.83
C LEU A 202 -9.42 5.63 -7.25
N LYS A 203 -10.09 6.18 -6.24
CA LYS A 203 -9.65 7.40 -5.53
C LYS A 203 -8.29 7.21 -4.86
N VAL A 204 -8.06 6.05 -4.21
CA VAL A 204 -6.74 5.72 -3.62
C VAL A 204 -5.67 5.65 -4.72
N LEU A 205 -5.93 4.94 -5.81
CA LEU A 205 -4.99 4.85 -6.93
C LEU A 205 -4.74 6.20 -7.59
N HIS A 206 -5.78 7.03 -7.76
CA HIS A 206 -5.62 8.39 -8.27
C HIS A 206 -4.69 9.21 -7.38
N GLY A 207 -4.87 9.16 -6.05
CA GLY A 207 -3.98 9.85 -5.10
C GLY A 207 -2.52 9.41 -5.20
N VAL A 208 -2.26 8.11 -5.47
CA VAL A 208 -0.92 7.59 -5.72
C VAL A 208 -0.31 8.16 -7.00
N PHE A 209 -1.10 8.25 -8.07
CA PHE A 209 -0.63 8.77 -9.36
C PHE A 209 -0.64 10.31 -9.46
N HIS A 210 -1.35 10.98 -8.55
CA HIS A 210 -1.48 12.44 -8.49
C HIS A 210 -1.07 12.98 -7.11
N PRO A 211 0.20 12.83 -6.72
CA PRO A 211 0.67 13.18 -5.37
C PRO A 211 0.64 14.68 -5.07
N ALA A 212 0.32 15.52 -6.04
CA ALA A 212 0.11 16.96 -5.85
C ALA A 212 -1.29 17.31 -5.30
N GLY A 213 -2.16 16.29 -5.09
CA GLY A 213 -3.50 16.51 -4.54
C GLY A 213 -4.52 16.97 -5.59
N GLU A 214 -4.35 16.56 -6.84
CA GLU A 214 -5.34 16.86 -7.90
C GLU A 214 -6.71 16.25 -7.54
N PRO A 215 -7.82 16.96 -7.78
CA PRO A 215 -9.15 16.49 -7.42
C PRO A 215 -9.55 15.27 -8.25
N PHE A 216 -10.10 14.24 -7.60
CA PHE A 216 -10.62 13.05 -8.25
C PHE A 216 -12.10 13.22 -8.57
N SER A 217 -12.45 13.10 -9.85
CA SER A 217 -13.83 13.13 -10.33
C SER A 217 -14.05 11.93 -11.25
N PHE A 218 -14.99 11.06 -10.87
CA PHE A 218 -15.31 9.84 -11.61
C PHE A 218 -16.72 9.36 -11.30
N SER A 219 -17.42 8.84 -12.33
CA SER A 219 -18.64 8.03 -12.19
C SER A 219 -18.59 6.85 -13.16
N TYR A 220 -19.06 5.69 -12.71
CA TYR A 220 -19.20 4.51 -13.58
C TYR A 220 -20.14 4.74 -14.75
N ASP A 221 -21.13 5.64 -14.61
CA ASP A 221 -22.08 5.99 -15.67
C ASP A 221 -21.43 6.66 -16.88
N TRP A 222 -20.24 7.24 -16.69
CA TRP A 222 -19.48 7.90 -17.77
C TRP A 222 -18.78 6.91 -18.69
N LEU A 223 -18.51 5.69 -18.26
CA LEU A 223 -17.72 4.72 -19.03
C LEU A 223 -18.42 4.29 -20.32
N THR A 224 -19.71 3.93 -20.23
CA THR A 224 -20.46 3.41 -21.40
C THR A 224 -20.60 4.45 -22.52
N PRO A 225 -21.05 5.69 -22.28
CA PRO A 225 -21.24 6.66 -23.35
C PRO A 225 -19.93 7.22 -23.91
N THR A 226 -18.85 7.24 -23.12
CA THR A 226 -17.57 7.83 -23.56
C THR A 226 -16.60 6.82 -24.16
N GLY A 227 -16.81 5.52 -23.94
CA GLY A 227 -15.86 4.47 -24.31
C GLY A 227 -14.54 4.50 -23.51
N LEU A 228 -14.48 5.33 -22.46
CA LEU A 228 -13.33 5.40 -21.55
C LEU A 228 -13.32 4.22 -20.60
N THR A 229 -12.16 3.96 -20.02
CA THR A 229 -11.96 2.95 -18.98
C THR A 229 -11.68 3.61 -17.64
N THR A 230 -11.78 2.88 -16.55
CA THR A 230 -11.43 3.39 -15.22
C THR A 230 -9.99 3.89 -15.13
N LYS A 231 -9.09 3.41 -15.99
CA LYS A 231 -7.69 3.83 -16.05
C LYS A 231 -7.51 5.26 -16.55
N ASP A 232 -8.41 5.72 -17.43
CA ASP A 232 -8.34 7.07 -17.99
C ASP A 232 -8.55 8.16 -16.93
N PHE A 233 -9.28 7.81 -15.85
CA PHE A 233 -9.56 8.73 -14.74
C PHE A 233 -8.49 8.74 -13.65
N ILE A 234 -7.60 7.75 -13.62
CA ILE A 234 -6.55 7.65 -12.59
C ILE A 234 -5.14 7.80 -13.15
N ALA A 235 -4.99 7.69 -14.48
CA ALA A 235 -3.67 7.74 -15.10
C ALA A 235 -3.07 9.15 -15.02
N PRO A 236 -1.78 9.28 -14.70
CA PRO A 236 -1.09 10.55 -14.82
C PRO A 236 -0.93 10.94 -16.30
N SER A 237 -0.60 12.19 -16.54
CA SER A 237 -0.40 12.72 -17.91
C SER A 237 0.68 11.97 -18.69
N SER A 238 1.69 11.47 -18.01
CA SER A 238 2.76 10.66 -18.61
C SER A 238 3.52 9.85 -17.56
N PHE A 239 4.09 8.72 -18.01
CA PHE A 239 5.19 8.03 -17.35
C PHE A 239 6.44 8.12 -18.20
N LYS A 240 7.58 8.40 -17.59
CA LYS A 240 8.88 8.35 -18.23
C LYS A 240 9.83 7.51 -17.39
N PHE A 241 10.13 6.31 -17.87
CA PHE A 241 11.10 5.41 -17.27
C PHE A 241 12.43 5.57 -18.02
N GLY A 242 13.47 5.99 -17.31
CA GLY A 242 14.82 6.17 -17.83
C GLY A 242 15.79 5.11 -17.35
N GLU A 243 17.05 5.25 -17.72
CA GLU A 243 18.15 4.47 -17.16
C GLU A 243 18.56 5.06 -15.82
N GLY A 244 17.94 4.66 -14.73
CA GLY A 244 18.28 5.21 -13.44
C GLY A 244 17.38 4.69 -12.33
N ARG A 245 17.60 5.24 -11.13
CA ARG A 245 16.86 4.89 -9.92
C ARG A 245 15.50 5.61 -9.83
N TYR A 246 15.25 6.55 -10.75
CA TYR A 246 14.10 7.45 -10.71
C TYR A 246 13.25 7.29 -11.96
N PHE A 247 11.95 7.52 -11.80
CA PHE A 247 11.01 7.67 -12.92
C PHE A 247 10.27 9.00 -12.79
N ALA A 248 9.85 9.56 -13.90
CA ALA A 248 8.98 10.72 -13.88
C ALA A 248 7.53 10.32 -14.11
N MET A 249 6.62 10.95 -13.37
CA MET A 249 5.19 10.77 -13.42
C MET A 249 4.54 12.15 -13.49
N GLY A 250 4.10 12.54 -14.70
CA GLY A 250 3.70 13.92 -14.96
C GLY A 250 4.87 14.87 -14.66
N LYS A 251 4.65 15.81 -13.74
CA LYS A 251 5.66 16.79 -13.29
C LYS A 251 6.45 16.34 -12.05
N LYS A 252 6.16 15.17 -11.51
CA LYS A 252 6.79 14.67 -10.28
C LYS A 252 7.81 13.58 -10.61
N THR A 253 8.79 13.43 -9.74
CA THR A 253 9.80 12.37 -9.81
C THR A 253 9.57 11.40 -8.67
N GLY A 254 9.57 10.12 -8.98
CA GLY A 254 9.43 9.03 -8.00
C GLY A 254 10.60 8.08 -8.03
N ALA A 255 10.78 7.35 -6.95
CA ALA A 255 11.70 6.24 -6.82
C ALA A 255 10.98 5.06 -6.16
N VAL A 256 11.39 3.85 -6.49
CA VAL A 256 10.91 2.64 -5.84
C VAL A 256 12.10 1.91 -5.24
N SER A 257 11.98 1.57 -3.98
CA SER A 257 12.97 0.77 -3.26
C SER A 257 12.33 -0.51 -2.76
N PHE A 258 13.11 -1.57 -2.67
CA PHE A 258 12.68 -2.81 -2.03
C PHE A 258 13.76 -3.28 -1.07
N LEU A 259 13.34 -3.93 0.00
CA LEU A 259 14.25 -4.50 0.99
C LEU A 259 14.78 -5.83 0.45
N GLU A 260 16.06 -5.86 0.11
CA GLU A 260 16.73 -7.03 -0.46
C GLU A 260 17.31 -7.93 0.63
N ILE A 261 17.91 -7.33 1.64
CA ILE A 261 18.58 -8.04 2.74
C ILE A 261 18.03 -7.50 4.06
N LEU A 262 17.44 -8.41 4.83
CA LEU A 262 17.03 -8.13 6.20
C LEU A 262 18.25 -8.13 7.12
N ALA A 263 18.32 -7.17 8.03
CA ALA A 263 19.27 -7.23 9.14
C ALA A 263 18.96 -8.47 10.00
N PRO A 264 19.97 -9.07 10.66
CA PRO A 264 19.76 -10.20 11.56
C PRO A 264 18.75 -9.88 12.67
N GLU A 265 18.74 -8.63 13.11
CA GLU A 265 17.81 -8.10 14.10
C GLU A 265 17.06 -6.92 13.46
N LEU A 266 15.74 -7.01 13.41
CA LEU A 266 14.87 -5.93 13.00
C LEU A 266 14.21 -5.34 14.24
N ASN A 267 14.28 -4.01 14.35
CA ASN A 267 13.53 -3.29 15.35
C ASN A 267 12.06 -3.26 14.95
N ASP A 268 11.16 -3.42 15.92
CA ASP A 268 9.71 -3.32 15.77
C ASP A 268 9.25 -1.93 15.30
N ARG A 269 10.10 -0.91 15.42
CA ARG A 269 9.83 0.48 15.02
C ARG A 269 10.08 0.78 13.54
N ILE A 270 10.66 -0.15 12.76
CA ILE A 270 11.07 0.12 11.36
C ILE A 270 9.92 0.68 10.49
N LEU A 271 8.71 0.15 10.65
CA LEU A 271 7.55 0.62 9.90
C LEU A 271 7.12 2.02 10.36
N ALA A 272 7.14 2.27 11.67
CA ALA A 272 6.83 3.59 12.24
C ALA A 272 7.84 4.63 11.76
N ASP A 273 9.12 4.32 11.82
CA ASP A 273 10.21 5.22 11.38
C ASP A 273 10.10 5.54 9.88
N MET A 274 9.69 4.57 9.04
CA MET A 274 9.43 4.80 7.61
C MET A 274 8.21 5.70 7.38
N LEU A 275 7.15 5.54 8.17
CA LEU A 275 5.92 6.31 8.04
C LEU A 275 6.01 7.69 8.71
N ASP A 276 7.02 7.94 9.51
CA ASP A 276 7.29 9.24 10.13
C ASP A 276 8.15 10.16 9.24
N LEU A 277 8.55 9.69 8.05
CA LEU A 277 9.22 10.55 7.08
C LEU A 277 8.31 11.70 6.65
N GLU A 278 8.89 12.91 6.55
CA GLU A 278 8.19 14.15 6.15
C GLU A 278 7.89 14.20 4.64
N THR A 279 7.60 13.07 4.04
CA THR A 279 7.31 12.96 2.61
C THR A 279 6.23 11.93 2.36
N GLY A 280 5.61 11.99 1.20
CA GLY A 280 4.67 10.94 0.77
C GLY A 280 5.41 9.60 0.62
N VAL A 281 5.00 8.61 1.40
CA VAL A 281 5.59 7.26 1.40
C VAL A 281 4.50 6.22 1.25
N ILE A 282 4.78 5.20 0.47
CA ILE A 282 3.93 4.01 0.34
C ILE A 282 4.76 2.80 0.71
N VAL A 283 4.35 2.10 1.76
CA VAL A 283 4.98 0.84 2.19
C VAL A 283 4.02 -0.31 1.92
N ASN A 284 4.49 -1.31 1.20
CA ASN A 284 3.72 -2.51 0.90
C ASN A 284 4.41 -3.75 1.48
N LEU A 285 3.67 -4.49 2.29
CA LEU A 285 4.07 -5.78 2.83
C LEU A 285 3.29 -6.88 2.12
N HIS A 286 3.98 -7.72 1.38
CA HIS A 286 3.38 -8.87 0.70
C HIS A 286 3.51 -10.10 1.58
N ILE A 287 2.37 -10.66 1.97
CA ILE A 287 2.27 -11.81 2.86
C ILE A 287 1.71 -12.99 2.05
N LYS A 288 2.41 -14.09 2.08
CA LYS A 288 1.98 -15.35 1.47
C LYS A 288 2.08 -16.47 2.48
N SER A 289 0.97 -17.09 2.78
CA SER A 289 0.94 -18.30 3.59
C SER A 289 1.57 -19.47 2.82
N ILE A 290 2.29 -20.30 3.52
CA ILE A 290 2.96 -21.49 2.97
C ILE A 290 2.24 -22.71 3.57
N ASP A 291 2.02 -23.73 2.73
CA ASP A 291 1.50 -25.00 3.22
C ASP A 291 2.39 -25.57 4.33
N GLN A 292 1.77 -26.11 5.39
CA GLN A 292 2.48 -26.57 6.56
C GLN A 292 3.54 -27.63 6.23
N SER A 293 3.25 -28.52 5.29
CA SER A 293 4.18 -29.56 4.87
C SER A 293 5.41 -28.97 4.14
N GLU A 294 5.20 -27.94 3.35
CA GLU A 294 6.26 -27.21 2.65
C GLU A 294 7.08 -26.35 3.61
N ALA A 295 6.42 -25.72 4.60
CA ALA A 295 7.09 -24.97 5.65
C ALA A 295 8.03 -25.86 6.47
N ILE A 296 7.57 -27.04 6.91
CA ILE A 296 8.38 -28.01 7.66
C ILE A 296 9.60 -28.46 6.83
N LYS A 297 9.41 -28.76 5.54
CA LYS A 297 10.52 -29.14 4.64
C LYS A 297 11.54 -28.00 4.51
N THR A 298 11.07 -26.77 4.39
CA THR A 298 11.93 -25.59 4.25
C THR A 298 12.73 -25.34 5.52
N ILE A 299 12.11 -25.47 6.70
CA ILE A 299 12.77 -25.33 8.01
C ILE A 299 13.82 -26.43 8.20
N LYS A 300 13.46 -27.70 7.94
CA LYS A 300 14.42 -28.82 8.03
C LYS A 300 15.63 -28.62 7.13
N ARG A 301 15.42 -28.16 5.88
CA ARG A 301 16.52 -27.89 4.97
C ARG A 301 17.42 -26.76 5.50
N LYS A 302 16.85 -25.68 6.01
CA LYS A 302 17.64 -24.58 6.59
C LYS A 302 18.42 -24.97 7.83
N ILE A 303 17.88 -25.85 8.68
CA ILE A 303 18.59 -26.39 9.84
C ILE A 303 19.78 -27.29 9.39
N THR A 304 19.62 -28.01 8.28
CA THR A 304 20.69 -28.87 7.75
C THR A 304 21.79 -28.07 7.04
N ASP A 305 21.45 -26.88 6.50
CA ASP A 305 22.37 -25.98 5.81
C ASP A 305 23.16 -25.05 6.78
N LEU A 306 22.82 -25.06 8.08
CA LEU A 306 23.54 -24.40 9.20
C LEU A 306 24.54 -25.33 9.85
#